data_e723f3a048e4631b236675863c8d68de
#
_entry.id   e723f3a048e4631b236675863c8d68de
#
_cell.length_a   1.000
_cell.length_b   1.000
_cell.length_c   1.000
_cell.angle_alpha   90.00
_cell.angle_beta   90.00
_cell.angle_gamma   90.00
#
_symmetry.space_group_name_H-M   'P 1'
#
loop_
_entity.id
_entity.type
_entity.pdbx_description
1 polymer ?
#
loop_
_entity_poly.entity_id
_entity_poly.type
_entity_poly.pdbx_seq_one_letter_code
_entity_poly.pdbx_strand_id
1 'polypeptide(L)'
;MKKINVITLGCSKNTVDSERLMARLAAAGYEVLFDSDRTDAKVVVINTCGFIGDAKQESIDMILQAAAAKNAGKIERLFVVGCLSERYADELRAELPEVDEFFGARTWDGIVRALGAAEDPALETERHLTTPKHYAYLKISEGCNWKCGYCAIPLIRGGHVSVPMERLEEEARKLAAGGVKELIVIAQDTTYYGLDLYGRRMLAELLRRLCRIGGIEWIRLHYAYPTAFPDEVIEVMASEPKICKYLDIPFQHISDAQLSAMQRRHTKADAYALIGRLRGAIPDLALRTTLLVGYPGETQADFAELEQFVRDVRFERLGVFAYSEEEGTYSAQKLQDNVPEEVKQQRVERIMALQNEISLENNLRRVGRTERVLIDSRQGDYYVGRTQYDSPEVDQEILIPASEKRLLRGRFYDVRIDSAADYDLYGRAAGK
;
A
#
# COMPACT_ATOMS: atom_id res chain seq x y z
N MET A 1 -13.60 27.48 15.82
CA MET A 1 -12.98 26.98 14.59
C MET A 1 -13.98 26.06 13.91
N LYS A 2 -14.14 26.12 12.60
CA LYS A 2 -15.01 25.17 11.90
C LYS A 2 -14.31 23.79 11.85
N LYS A 3 -15.05 22.73 12.20
CA LYS A 3 -14.54 21.37 12.21
C LYS A 3 -14.80 20.65 10.90
N ILE A 4 -13.79 19.93 10.42
CA ILE A 4 -13.89 19.05 9.24
C ILE A 4 -13.49 17.64 9.66
N ASN A 5 -14.30 16.64 9.32
CA ASN A 5 -13.94 15.23 9.44
C ASN A 5 -13.55 14.67 8.09
N VAL A 6 -12.34 14.16 7.98
CA VAL A 6 -11.82 13.50 6.77
C VAL A 6 -11.82 11.99 7.01
N ILE A 7 -12.64 11.29 6.24
CA ILE A 7 -12.74 9.82 6.25
C ILE A 7 -11.95 9.29 5.06
N THR A 8 -11.08 8.30 5.30
CA THR A 8 -10.21 7.77 4.26
C THR A 8 -10.38 6.28 4.11
N LEU A 9 -10.83 5.88 2.94
CA LEU A 9 -11.00 4.49 2.55
C LEU A 9 -9.93 4.06 1.55
N GLY A 10 -9.60 2.78 1.54
CA GLY A 10 -8.72 2.18 0.54
C GLY A 10 -7.25 2.10 0.94
N CYS A 11 -6.34 2.56 0.07
CA CYS A 11 -4.93 2.20 0.15
C CYS A 11 -4.03 3.35 0.65
N SER A 12 -2.75 3.03 0.91
CA SER A 12 -1.71 3.98 1.33
C SER A 12 -1.57 5.23 0.45
N LYS A 13 -1.93 5.15 -0.86
CA LYS A 13 -1.93 6.33 -1.75
C LYS A 13 -3.04 7.31 -1.35
N ASN A 14 -4.26 6.79 -1.05
CA ASN A 14 -5.36 7.59 -0.54
C ASN A 14 -5.02 8.21 0.82
N THR A 15 -4.34 7.45 1.70
CA THR A 15 -3.85 7.98 2.99
C THR A 15 -2.96 9.20 2.76
N VAL A 16 -1.98 9.12 1.86
CA VAL A 16 -1.09 10.27 1.55
C VAL A 16 -1.88 11.46 1.00
N ASP A 17 -2.86 11.22 0.12
CA ASP A 17 -3.69 12.29 -0.45
C ASP A 17 -4.51 12.98 0.63
N SER A 18 -5.13 12.21 1.54
CA SER A 18 -5.88 12.76 2.69
C SER A 18 -5.00 13.54 3.66
N GLU A 19 -3.81 13.04 3.98
CA GLU A 19 -2.88 13.72 4.88
C GLU A 19 -2.38 15.06 4.31
N ARG A 20 -2.17 15.15 3.00
CA ARG A 20 -1.87 16.40 2.29
C ARG A 20 -3.07 17.37 2.30
N LEU A 21 -4.27 16.84 2.05
CA LEU A 21 -5.51 17.64 2.15
C LEU A 21 -5.70 18.19 3.55
N MET A 22 -5.56 17.34 4.57
CA MET A 22 -5.72 17.75 5.98
C MET A 22 -4.71 18.81 6.40
N ALA A 23 -3.46 18.74 5.94
CA ALA A 23 -2.46 19.77 6.21
C ALA A 23 -2.89 21.12 5.64
N ARG A 24 -3.43 21.17 4.42
CA ARG A 24 -3.95 22.40 3.79
C ARG A 24 -5.18 22.93 4.49
N LEU A 25 -6.10 22.06 4.89
CA LEU A 25 -7.29 22.45 5.64
C LEU A 25 -6.94 23.02 7.03
N ALA A 26 -5.97 22.41 7.72
CA ALA A 26 -5.47 22.93 8.99
C ALA A 26 -4.81 24.31 8.84
N ALA A 27 -4.00 24.51 7.81
CA ALA A 27 -3.41 25.81 7.48
C ALA A 27 -4.46 26.87 7.12
N ALA A 28 -5.59 26.46 6.53
CA ALA A 28 -6.74 27.31 6.25
C ALA A 28 -7.60 27.63 7.50
N GLY A 29 -7.18 27.20 8.69
CA GLY A 29 -7.83 27.53 9.97
C GLY A 29 -8.96 26.60 10.37
N TYR A 30 -9.07 25.41 9.77
CA TYR A 30 -10.03 24.40 10.21
C TYR A 30 -9.42 23.51 11.30
N GLU A 31 -10.28 23.05 12.22
CA GLU A 31 -9.96 21.93 13.11
C GLU A 31 -10.24 20.63 12.35
N VAL A 32 -9.17 19.90 12.01
CA VAL A 32 -9.29 18.70 11.20
C VAL A 32 -9.33 17.46 12.10
N LEU A 33 -10.35 16.65 11.90
CA LEU A 33 -10.54 15.33 12.51
C LEU A 33 -10.31 14.26 11.46
N PHE A 34 -9.87 13.09 11.87
CA PHE A 34 -9.61 11.95 11.00
C PHE A 34 -10.40 10.73 11.47
N ASP A 35 -11.16 10.12 10.57
CA ASP A 35 -11.98 8.90 10.78
C ASP A 35 -12.72 8.89 12.12
N SER A 36 -13.32 10.02 12.48
CA SER A 36 -13.96 10.19 13.78
C SER A 36 -15.43 9.85 13.73
N ASP A 37 -15.83 8.81 14.45
CA ASP A 37 -17.24 8.42 14.63
C ASP A 37 -18.01 9.37 15.56
N ARG A 38 -17.29 10.03 16.47
CA ARG A 38 -17.85 10.94 17.47
C ARG A 38 -17.41 12.35 17.16
N THR A 39 -18.13 13.00 16.26
CA THR A 39 -17.77 14.34 15.82
C THR A 39 -18.98 15.26 15.76
N ASP A 40 -18.74 16.53 16.06
CA ASP A 40 -19.65 17.65 15.80
C ASP A 40 -19.24 18.42 14.52
N ALA A 41 -18.40 17.79 13.68
CA ALA A 41 -17.97 18.38 12.42
C ALA A 41 -19.15 18.56 11.47
N LYS A 42 -19.30 19.79 10.99
CA LYS A 42 -20.36 20.16 10.03
C LYS A 42 -19.94 19.94 8.58
N VAL A 43 -18.67 19.74 8.34
CA VAL A 43 -18.10 19.41 7.02
C VAL A 43 -17.50 18.02 7.07
N VAL A 44 -17.86 17.18 6.11
CA VAL A 44 -17.32 15.83 5.97
C VAL A 44 -16.71 15.68 4.57
N VAL A 45 -15.52 15.11 4.52
CA VAL A 45 -14.83 14.73 3.28
C VAL A 45 -14.61 13.24 3.30
N ILE A 46 -15.02 12.52 2.26
CA ILE A 46 -14.81 11.08 2.11
C ILE A 46 -13.86 10.82 0.94
N ASN A 47 -12.67 10.31 1.24
CA ASN A 47 -11.72 9.85 0.25
C ASN A 47 -11.96 8.37 -0.04
N THR A 48 -12.42 8.07 -1.25
CA THR A 48 -13.02 6.80 -1.65
C THR A 48 -12.06 5.89 -2.41
N CYS A 49 -12.27 4.59 -2.29
CA CYS A 49 -11.65 3.57 -3.12
C CYS A 49 -12.59 3.15 -4.27
N GLY A 50 -12.05 2.99 -5.48
CA GLY A 50 -12.81 2.58 -6.65
C GLY A 50 -12.10 1.48 -7.45
N PHE A 51 -11.25 0.68 -6.78
CA PHE A 51 -10.36 -0.25 -7.46
C PHE A 51 -10.99 -1.64 -7.65
N ILE A 52 -11.57 -2.21 -6.60
CA ILE A 52 -12.22 -3.53 -6.63
C ILE A 52 -13.64 -3.45 -6.05
N GLY A 53 -14.49 -4.45 -6.37
CA GLY A 53 -15.90 -4.48 -6.01
C GLY A 53 -16.19 -4.19 -4.54
N ASP A 54 -15.57 -4.91 -3.62
CA ASP A 54 -15.80 -4.75 -2.17
C ASP A 54 -15.42 -3.35 -1.67
N ALA A 55 -14.29 -2.81 -2.14
CA ALA A 55 -13.88 -1.45 -1.75
C ALA A 55 -14.76 -0.35 -2.37
N LYS A 56 -15.37 -0.61 -3.54
CA LYS A 56 -16.40 0.26 -4.11
C LYS A 56 -17.65 0.26 -3.24
N GLN A 57 -18.11 -0.93 -2.82
CA GLN A 57 -19.28 -1.06 -1.96
C GLN A 57 -19.08 -0.37 -0.61
N GLU A 58 -17.95 -0.60 0.05
CA GLU A 58 -17.58 0.11 1.29
C GLU A 58 -17.64 1.63 1.12
N SER A 59 -17.11 2.13 -0.01
CA SER A 59 -17.11 3.57 -0.31
C SER A 59 -18.54 4.10 -0.52
N ILE A 60 -19.39 3.36 -1.22
CA ILE A 60 -20.81 3.74 -1.44
C ILE A 60 -21.56 3.74 -0.11
N ASP A 61 -21.41 2.71 0.70
CA ASP A 61 -22.08 2.60 2.01
C ASP A 61 -21.70 3.77 2.93
N MET A 62 -20.42 4.17 2.94
CA MET A 62 -19.95 5.32 3.72
C MET A 62 -20.57 6.65 3.21
N ILE A 63 -20.67 6.82 1.88
CA ILE A 63 -21.31 8.02 1.31
C ILE A 63 -22.78 8.06 1.67
N LEU A 64 -23.50 6.95 1.56
CA LEU A 64 -24.92 6.84 1.92
C LEU A 64 -25.16 7.15 3.40
N GLN A 65 -24.29 6.66 4.28
CA GLN A 65 -24.35 6.97 5.71
C GLN A 65 -24.16 8.47 5.98
N ALA A 66 -23.20 9.10 5.32
CA ALA A 66 -22.96 10.54 5.44
C ALA A 66 -24.10 11.38 4.83
N ALA A 67 -24.68 10.95 3.70
CA ALA A 67 -25.85 11.57 3.07
C ALA A 67 -27.06 11.54 4.01
N ALA A 68 -27.33 10.41 4.64
CA ALA A 68 -28.38 10.28 5.66
C ALA A 68 -28.15 11.22 6.86
N ALA A 69 -26.89 11.36 7.32
CA ALA A 69 -26.54 12.30 8.37
C ALA A 69 -26.74 13.77 7.94
N LYS A 70 -26.49 14.10 6.67
CA LYS A 70 -26.74 15.44 6.10
C LYS A 70 -28.24 15.73 6.03
N ASN A 71 -29.06 14.79 5.56
CA ASN A 71 -30.51 14.90 5.54
C ASN A 71 -31.11 15.08 6.94
N ALA A 72 -30.49 14.50 7.96
CA ALA A 72 -30.85 14.67 9.37
C ALA A 72 -30.32 16.00 9.99
N GLY A 73 -29.67 16.88 9.21
CA GLY A 73 -29.14 18.17 9.67
C GLY A 73 -27.88 18.07 10.57
N LYS A 74 -27.25 16.89 10.63
CA LYS A 74 -26.02 16.70 11.40
C LYS A 74 -24.80 17.21 10.65
N ILE A 75 -24.78 17.08 9.33
CA ILE A 75 -23.73 17.55 8.41
C ILE A 75 -24.30 18.69 7.57
N GLU A 76 -23.52 19.72 7.32
CA GLU A 76 -23.88 20.89 6.48
C GLU A 76 -23.30 20.75 5.06
N ARG A 77 -22.06 20.26 4.95
CA ARG A 77 -21.35 20.07 3.68
C ARG A 77 -20.75 18.66 3.62
N LEU A 78 -20.98 18.00 2.49
CA LEU A 78 -20.46 16.65 2.20
C LEU A 78 -19.71 16.70 0.87
N PHE A 79 -18.41 16.37 0.92
CA PHE A 79 -17.54 16.24 -0.25
C PHE A 79 -17.08 14.81 -0.42
N VAL A 80 -17.03 14.35 -1.65
CA VAL A 80 -16.50 13.03 -2.00
C VAL A 80 -15.32 13.19 -2.95
N VAL A 81 -14.24 12.48 -2.68
CA VAL A 81 -13.01 12.53 -3.48
C VAL A 81 -12.45 11.13 -3.66
N GLY A 82 -11.54 10.93 -4.57
CA GLY A 82 -10.77 9.70 -4.68
C GLY A 82 -11.07 8.86 -5.91
N CYS A 83 -10.76 7.56 -5.82
CA CYS A 83 -10.77 6.66 -6.95
C CYS A 83 -12.19 6.35 -7.47
N LEU A 84 -13.18 6.23 -6.57
CA LEU A 84 -14.55 5.96 -6.96
C LEU A 84 -15.14 7.15 -7.72
N SER A 85 -15.00 8.36 -7.17
CA SER A 85 -15.49 9.57 -7.79
C SER A 85 -14.77 9.93 -9.09
N GLU A 86 -13.51 9.54 -9.27
CA GLU A 86 -12.82 9.68 -10.58
C GLU A 86 -13.47 8.82 -11.66
N ARG A 87 -13.91 7.61 -11.33
CA ARG A 87 -14.48 6.67 -12.31
C ARG A 87 -15.94 6.93 -12.62
N TYR A 88 -16.73 7.32 -11.64
CA TYR A 88 -18.19 7.29 -11.67
C TYR A 88 -18.81 8.64 -11.28
N ALA A 89 -18.10 9.76 -11.55
CA ALA A 89 -18.54 11.09 -11.10
C ALA A 89 -19.95 11.47 -11.58
N ASP A 90 -20.31 11.14 -12.81
CA ASP A 90 -21.60 11.53 -13.38
C ASP A 90 -22.74 10.67 -12.84
N GLU A 91 -22.52 9.36 -12.71
CA GLU A 91 -23.47 8.43 -12.10
C GLU A 91 -23.70 8.77 -10.62
N LEU A 92 -22.61 8.98 -9.88
CA LEU A 92 -22.70 9.34 -8.47
C LEU A 92 -23.43 10.67 -8.24
N ARG A 93 -23.22 11.68 -9.09
CA ARG A 93 -23.96 12.95 -9.00
C ARG A 93 -25.46 12.77 -9.26
N ALA A 94 -25.84 11.88 -10.16
CA ALA A 94 -27.23 11.60 -10.44
C ALA A 94 -27.94 10.85 -9.31
N GLU A 95 -27.24 9.91 -8.67
CA GLU A 95 -27.80 9.02 -7.63
C GLU A 95 -27.69 9.60 -6.22
N LEU A 96 -26.74 10.52 -5.97
CA LEU A 96 -26.40 11.04 -4.63
C LEU A 96 -26.43 12.58 -4.60
N PRO A 97 -27.61 13.21 -4.79
CA PRO A 97 -27.74 14.66 -4.82
C PRO A 97 -27.43 15.35 -3.48
N GLU A 98 -27.34 14.61 -2.39
CA GLU A 98 -26.93 15.11 -1.08
C GLU A 98 -25.45 15.51 -1.01
N VAL A 99 -24.61 14.96 -1.89
CA VAL A 99 -23.20 15.31 -1.96
C VAL A 99 -23.06 16.69 -2.63
N ASP A 100 -22.40 17.63 -1.95
CA ASP A 100 -22.26 18.99 -2.47
C ASP A 100 -21.34 19.03 -3.69
N GLU A 101 -20.24 18.25 -3.68
CA GLU A 101 -19.33 18.19 -4.81
C GLU A 101 -18.49 16.90 -4.80
N PHE A 102 -18.21 16.40 -6.01
CA PHE A 102 -17.34 15.24 -6.26
C PHE A 102 -16.04 15.71 -6.91
N PHE A 103 -14.90 15.26 -6.34
CA PHE A 103 -13.57 15.52 -6.85
C PHE A 103 -12.89 14.20 -7.27
N GLY A 104 -12.08 14.25 -8.30
CA GLY A 104 -11.30 13.09 -8.72
C GLY A 104 -10.10 12.82 -7.82
N ALA A 105 -9.48 11.67 -8.05
CA ALA A 105 -8.30 11.22 -7.29
C ALA A 105 -7.09 12.16 -7.41
N ARG A 106 -7.04 12.99 -8.47
CA ARG A 106 -5.95 13.95 -8.73
C ARG A 106 -6.36 15.40 -8.52
N THR A 107 -7.63 15.67 -8.20
CA THR A 107 -8.19 17.02 -8.01
C THR A 107 -8.70 17.25 -6.60
N TRP A 108 -8.25 16.45 -5.64
CA TRP A 108 -8.63 16.53 -4.23
C TRP A 108 -8.35 17.90 -3.58
N ASP A 109 -7.38 18.66 -4.08
CA ASP A 109 -7.06 20.03 -3.67
C ASP A 109 -8.19 21.03 -4.00
N GLY A 110 -9.06 20.72 -4.96
CA GLY A 110 -10.26 21.49 -5.26
C GLY A 110 -11.18 21.71 -4.05
N ILE A 111 -11.16 20.79 -3.06
CA ILE A 111 -11.90 20.91 -1.81
C ILE A 111 -11.49 22.17 -1.05
N VAL A 112 -10.20 22.51 -1.04
CA VAL A 112 -9.68 23.71 -0.36
C VAL A 112 -10.32 24.96 -0.97
N ARG A 113 -10.39 25.03 -2.30
CA ARG A 113 -11.04 26.13 -3.03
C ARG A 113 -12.56 26.18 -2.78
N ALA A 114 -13.22 25.01 -2.80
CA ALA A 114 -14.67 24.90 -2.54
C ALA A 114 -15.05 25.37 -1.13
N LEU A 115 -14.10 25.32 -0.20
CA LEU A 115 -14.25 25.84 1.16
C LEU A 115 -13.81 27.29 1.31
N GLY A 116 -13.44 27.97 0.21
CA GLY A 116 -13.06 29.38 0.18
C GLY A 116 -11.65 29.69 0.71
N ALA A 117 -10.79 28.68 0.80
CA ALA A 117 -9.39 28.85 1.18
C ALA A 117 -8.49 28.99 -0.05
N ALA A 118 -7.41 29.76 0.08
CA ALA A 118 -6.38 29.89 -0.96
C ALA A 118 -5.45 28.67 -0.96
N GLU A 119 -5.00 28.27 -2.13
CA GLU A 119 -3.93 27.31 -2.26
C GLU A 119 -2.59 27.97 -1.88
N ASP A 120 -1.80 27.28 -1.06
CA ASP A 120 -0.46 27.71 -0.68
C ASP A 120 0.57 26.68 -1.18
N PRO A 121 1.40 27.01 -2.18
CA PRO A 121 2.45 26.13 -2.66
C PRO A 121 3.46 25.69 -1.58
N ALA A 122 3.65 26.50 -0.53
CA ALA A 122 4.54 26.15 0.57
C ALA A 122 4.07 24.92 1.36
N LEU A 123 2.78 24.55 1.24
CA LEU A 123 2.20 23.38 1.89
C LEU A 123 2.31 22.09 1.06
N GLU A 124 3.01 22.11 -0.06
CA GLU A 124 3.05 20.99 -0.99
C GLU A 124 3.74 19.74 -0.40
N THR A 125 4.71 19.96 0.50
CA THR A 125 5.43 18.88 1.22
C THR A 125 4.95 18.71 2.67
N GLU A 126 3.92 19.46 3.10
CA GLU A 126 3.35 19.34 4.43
C GLU A 126 2.39 18.16 4.51
N ARG A 127 2.39 17.50 5.67
CA ARG A 127 1.57 16.33 5.95
C ARG A 127 0.93 16.42 7.35
N HIS A 128 -0.34 16.11 7.44
CA HIS A 128 -1.01 15.86 8.72
C HIS A 128 -1.12 14.34 8.88
N LEU A 129 -0.11 13.72 9.52
CA LEU A 129 0.00 12.27 9.59
C LEU A 129 -1.18 11.63 10.31
N THR A 130 -1.77 10.62 9.70
CA THR A 130 -2.81 9.74 10.24
C THR A 130 -2.25 8.40 10.68
N THR A 131 -1.10 8.02 10.14
CA THR A 131 -0.35 6.85 10.60
C THR A 131 0.25 7.10 11.99
N PRO A 132 0.65 6.04 12.72
CA PRO A 132 1.51 6.17 13.88
C PRO A 132 2.74 7.04 13.59
N LYS A 133 3.10 7.93 14.52
CA LYS A 133 4.16 8.95 14.33
C LYS A 133 5.54 8.41 13.93
N HIS A 134 5.78 7.12 14.05
CA HIS A 134 7.08 6.50 13.79
C HIS A 134 7.23 5.93 12.38
N TYR A 135 6.17 5.84 11.59
CA TYR A 135 6.28 5.53 10.17
C TYR A 135 5.38 6.43 9.31
N ALA A 136 5.75 6.60 8.07
CA ALA A 136 4.96 7.33 7.10
C ALA A 136 5.14 6.78 5.69
N TYR A 137 4.10 6.88 4.88
CA TYR A 137 4.20 6.59 3.45
C TYR A 137 4.80 7.78 2.70
N LEU A 138 5.77 7.51 1.81
CA LEU A 138 6.33 8.47 0.88
C LEU A 138 5.89 8.12 -0.55
N LYS A 139 4.92 8.85 -1.07
CA LYS A 139 4.38 8.64 -2.43
C LYS A 139 5.28 9.32 -3.45
N ILE A 140 6.07 8.55 -4.21
CA ILE A 140 7.11 9.05 -5.12
C ILE A 140 6.61 9.34 -6.54
N SER A 141 5.46 8.80 -6.90
CA SER A 141 4.80 9.05 -8.20
C SER A 141 3.30 8.78 -8.12
N GLU A 142 2.58 9.23 -9.13
CA GLU A 142 1.15 8.99 -9.34
C GLU A 142 0.92 8.36 -10.71
N GLY A 143 -0.10 7.50 -10.83
CA GLY A 143 -0.48 6.86 -12.09
C GLY A 143 0.45 5.75 -12.55
N CYS A 144 0.10 5.10 -13.67
CA CYS A 144 0.82 3.93 -14.16
C CYS A 144 0.73 3.82 -15.69
N ASN A 145 1.86 3.54 -16.34
CA ASN A 145 1.95 3.37 -17.79
C ASN A 145 1.83 1.91 -18.25
N TRP A 146 1.76 0.96 -17.31
CA TRP A 146 1.50 -0.44 -17.63
C TRP A 146 0.03 -0.62 -18.03
N LYS A 147 -0.18 -1.50 -19.00
CA LYS A 147 -1.51 -1.80 -19.53
C LYS A 147 -1.96 -3.21 -19.13
N CYS A 148 -1.76 -3.56 -17.86
CA CYS A 148 -2.22 -4.86 -17.35
C CYS A 148 -3.73 -5.02 -17.58
N GLY A 149 -4.13 -6.15 -18.18
CA GLY A 149 -5.47 -6.35 -18.71
C GLY A 149 -6.60 -6.23 -17.68
N TYR A 150 -6.33 -6.58 -16.44
CA TYR A 150 -7.28 -6.53 -15.31
C TYR A 150 -7.31 -5.19 -14.57
N CYS A 151 -6.40 -4.24 -14.88
CA CYS A 151 -6.11 -3.12 -14.00
C CYS A 151 -6.79 -1.83 -14.44
N ALA A 152 -7.61 -1.25 -13.58
CA ALA A 152 -8.29 0.02 -13.81
C ALA A 152 -7.43 1.26 -13.42
N ILE A 153 -6.24 1.10 -12.87
CA ILE A 153 -5.41 2.22 -12.40
C ILE A 153 -5.15 3.29 -13.48
N PRO A 154 -4.81 2.95 -14.74
CA PRO A 154 -4.63 3.98 -15.77
C PRO A 154 -5.90 4.81 -16.05
N LEU A 155 -7.09 4.23 -15.85
CA LEU A 155 -8.38 4.92 -15.99
C LEU A 155 -8.66 5.85 -14.80
N ILE A 156 -8.17 5.50 -13.60
CA ILE A 156 -8.42 6.23 -12.36
C ILE A 156 -7.34 7.29 -12.10
N ARG A 157 -6.07 6.88 -12.14
CA ARG A 157 -4.93 7.69 -11.72
C ARG A 157 -4.12 8.25 -12.90
N GLY A 158 -4.51 7.89 -14.13
CA GLY A 158 -3.84 8.32 -15.36
C GLY A 158 -2.47 7.70 -15.57
N GLY A 159 -1.69 8.33 -16.46
CA GLY A 159 -0.30 7.95 -16.72
C GLY A 159 0.64 8.28 -15.57
N HIS A 160 1.81 7.63 -15.58
CA HIS A 160 2.83 7.82 -14.56
C HIS A 160 3.38 9.25 -14.56
N VAL A 161 3.40 9.86 -13.38
CA VAL A 161 3.98 11.19 -13.12
C VAL A 161 4.84 11.11 -11.87
N SER A 162 6.14 11.27 -12.02
CA SER A 162 7.10 11.24 -10.91
C SER A 162 7.09 12.57 -10.13
N VAL A 163 7.25 12.49 -8.81
CA VAL A 163 7.53 13.66 -7.98
C VAL A 163 9.02 14.00 -8.07
N PRO A 164 9.41 15.28 -8.24
CA PRO A 164 10.83 15.68 -8.26
C PRO A 164 11.59 15.21 -7.01
N MET A 165 12.80 14.75 -7.20
CA MET A 165 13.62 14.13 -6.14
C MET A 165 13.87 15.07 -4.97
N GLU A 166 14.10 16.34 -5.24
CA GLU A 166 14.34 17.39 -4.24
C GLU A 166 13.13 17.59 -3.33
N ARG A 167 11.94 17.50 -3.90
CA ARG A 167 10.67 17.59 -3.13
C ARG A 167 10.45 16.37 -2.24
N LEU A 168 10.77 15.19 -2.72
CA LEU A 168 10.71 13.97 -1.92
C LEU A 168 11.72 13.99 -0.77
N GLU A 169 12.91 14.52 -0.99
CA GLU A 169 13.90 14.72 0.06
C GLU A 169 13.42 15.73 1.11
N GLU A 170 12.82 16.85 0.69
CA GLU A 170 12.25 17.85 1.60
C GLU A 170 11.13 17.26 2.45
N GLU A 171 10.16 16.57 1.82
CA GLU A 171 9.07 15.88 2.52
C GLU A 171 9.63 14.86 3.52
N ALA A 172 10.59 14.04 3.12
CA ALA A 172 11.22 13.04 3.97
C ALA A 172 11.98 13.67 5.16
N ARG A 173 12.66 14.82 4.97
CA ARG A 173 13.31 15.56 6.09
C ARG A 173 12.29 16.11 7.07
N LYS A 174 11.16 16.65 6.60
CA LYS A 174 10.06 17.13 7.47
C LYS A 174 9.46 15.97 8.27
N LEU A 175 9.20 14.84 7.63
CA LEU A 175 8.72 13.63 8.30
C LEU A 175 9.71 13.14 9.37
N ALA A 176 11.00 13.10 9.06
CA ALA A 176 12.05 12.74 10.01
C ALA A 176 12.11 13.68 11.22
N ALA A 177 12.00 15.00 10.97
CA ALA A 177 11.96 16.02 12.02
C ALA A 177 10.70 15.87 12.91
N GLY A 178 9.58 15.41 12.34
CA GLY A 178 8.35 15.06 13.05
C GLY A 178 8.42 13.77 13.88
N GLY A 179 9.54 13.00 13.78
CA GLY A 179 9.77 11.79 14.55
C GLY A 179 9.57 10.48 13.81
N VAL A 180 9.31 10.51 12.50
CA VAL A 180 9.23 9.31 11.66
C VAL A 180 10.57 8.59 11.65
N LYS A 181 10.53 7.27 11.85
CA LYS A 181 11.67 6.35 11.86
C LYS A 181 11.71 5.46 10.64
N GLU A 182 10.55 5.15 10.07
CA GLU A 182 10.42 4.32 8.89
C GLU A 182 9.71 5.09 7.78
N LEU A 183 10.34 5.15 6.60
CA LEU A 183 9.69 5.60 5.37
C LEU A 183 9.28 4.39 4.54
N ILE A 184 8.01 4.33 4.16
CA ILE A 184 7.49 3.32 3.25
C ILE A 184 7.30 3.97 1.89
N VAL A 185 8.19 3.66 0.96
CA VAL A 185 8.20 4.23 -0.39
C VAL A 185 7.15 3.53 -1.23
N ILE A 186 6.19 4.30 -1.73
CA ILE A 186 5.04 3.80 -2.48
C ILE A 186 4.84 4.53 -3.81
N ALA A 187 4.28 3.80 -4.76
CA ALA A 187 3.74 4.28 -6.04
C ALA A 187 2.74 3.24 -6.56
N GLN A 188 2.26 3.37 -7.79
CA GLN A 188 1.64 2.25 -8.50
C GLN A 188 2.68 1.29 -9.07
N ASP A 189 3.83 1.82 -9.47
CA ASP A 189 5.08 1.11 -9.78
C ASP A 189 6.27 1.98 -9.38
N THR A 190 6.96 1.60 -8.32
CA THR A 190 8.13 2.32 -7.82
C THR A 190 9.34 2.19 -8.74
N THR A 191 9.45 1.07 -9.48
CA THR A 191 10.59 0.83 -10.39
C THR A 191 10.57 1.71 -11.63
N TYR A 192 9.41 2.33 -11.96
CA TYR A 192 9.26 3.23 -13.09
C TYR A 192 9.72 4.68 -12.79
N TYR A 193 9.95 4.98 -11.50
CA TYR A 193 10.26 6.32 -11.02
C TYR A 193 11.40 7.00 -11.79
N GLY A 194 11.14 8.23 -12.21
CA GLY A 194 12.08 9.12 -12.86
C GLY A 194 12.16 9.01 -14.39
N LEU A 195 11.52 7.99 -14.99
CA LEU A 195 11.61 7.78 -16.43
C LEU A 195 11.01 8.96 -17.23
N ASP A 196 9.95 9.56 -16.72
CA ASP A 196 9.27 10.72 -17.28
C ASP A 196 10.03 12.03 -17.03
N LEU A 197 10.60 12.22 -15.84
CA LEU A 197 11.28 13.47 -15.46
C LEU A 197 12.74 13.52 -15.92
N TYR A 198 13.46 12.40 -15.86
CA TYR A 198 14.91 12.35 -16.03
C TYR A 198 15.35 11.51 -17.24
N GLY A 199 14.39 10.95 -18.00
CA GLY A 199 14.67 10.09 -19.15
C GLY A 199 15.26 8.72 -18.80
N ARG A 200 15.38 8.39 -17.51
CA ARG A 200 15.89 7.11 -17.00
C ARG A 200 15.29 6.76 -15.64
N ARG A 201 15.39 5.51 -15.24
CA ARG A 201 14.95 5.06 -13.92
C ARG A 201 15.87 5.62 -12.84
N MET A 202 15.29 6.24 -11.82
CA MET A 202 16.03 6.98 -10.78
C MET A 202 15.75 6.46 -9.36
N LEU A 203 15.05 5.33 -9.21
CA LEU A 203 14.71 4.79 -7.89
C LEU A 203 15.95 4.53 -7.03
N ALA A 204 17.00 3.93 -7.58
CA ALA A 204 18.24 3.66 -6.85
C ALA A 204 18.90 4.94 -6.31
N GLU A 205 18.94 6.01 -7.13
CA GLU A 205 19.48 7.30 -6.69
C GLU A 205 18.61 7.95 -5.61
N LEU A 206 17.28 7.90 -5.76
CA LEU A 206 16.36 8.39 -4.74
C LEU A 206 16.59 7.65 -3.41
N LEU A 207 16.67 6.32 -3.43
CA LEU A 207 16.90 5.52 -2.22
C LEU A 207 18.22 5.90 -1.54
N ARG A 208 19.32 6.09 -2.29
CA ARG A 208 20.61 6.56 -1.73
C ARG A 208 20.48 7.92 -1.06
N ARG A 209 19.73 8.86 -1.66
CA ARG A 209 19.49 10.18 -1.06
C ARG A 209 18.66 10.09 0.21
N LEU A 210 17.59 9.29 0.22
CA LEU A 210 16.76 9.06 1.40
C LEU A 210 17.56 8.42 2.55
N CYS A 211 18.48 7.49 2.26
CA CYS A 211 19.37 6.88 3.26
C CYS A 211 20.26 7.89 3.99
N ARG A 212 20.59 9.04 3.37
CA ARG A 212 21.40 10.09 3.99
C ARG A 212 20.63 10.96 4.98
N ILE A 213 19.29 10.84 5.03
CA ILE A 213 18.47 11.65 5.92
C ILE A 213 18.64 11.16 7.37
N GLY A 214 19.04 12.07 8.25
CA GLY A 214 19.14 11.80 9.68
C GLY A 214 17.74 11.59 10.30
N GLY A 215 17.66 10.68 11.29
CA GLY A 215 16.39 10.36 11.94
C GLY A 215 15.61 9.22 11.32
N ILE A 216 15.71 9.00 10.00
CA ILE A 216 15.19 7.81 9.34
C ILE A 216 16.13 6.63 9.59
N GLU A 217 15.57 5.53 10.04
CA GLU A 217 16.28 4.30 10.38
C GLU A 217 15.91 3.13 9.47
N TRP A 218 14.68 3.12 8.92
CA TRP A 218 14.20 2.16 7.95
C TRP A 218 13.59 2.83 6.71
N ILE A 219 13.88 2.25 5.55
CA ILE A 219 13.26 2.58 4.27
C ILE A 219 12.77 1.28 3.68
N ARG A 220 11.45 1.16 3.47
CA ARG A 220 10.80 -0.01 2.92
C ARG A 220 10.28 0.28 1.53
N LEU A 221 10.49 -0.66 0.60
CA LEU A 221 10.06 -0.51 -0.80
C LEU A 221 8.83 -1.37 -1.08
N HIS A 222 7.76 -0.74 -1.54
CA HIS A 222 6.53 -1.39 -1.97
C HIS A 222 6.26 -1.21 -3.46
N TYR A 223 5.39 -2.07 -4.00
CA TYR A 223 4.83 -1.96 -5.35
C TYR A 223 5.87 -1.89 -6.45
N ALA A 224 6.80 -2.82 -6.45
CA ALA A 224 7.75 -2.99 -7.53
C ALA A 224 7.13 -3.78 -8.70
N TYR A 225 7.55 -3.50 -9.92
CA TYR A 225 7.11 -4.24 -11.09
C TYR A 225 8.23 -5.17 -11.59
N PRO A 226 7.96 -6.44 -11.94
CA PRO A 226 9.02 -7.41 -12.23
C PRO A 226 9.76 -7.15 -13.54
N THR A 227 9.10 -6.51 -14.54
CA THR A 227 9.69 -6.30 -15.86
C THR A 227 10.79 -5.25 -15.84
N ALA A 228 11.95 -5.61 -16.36
CA ALA A 228 13.13 -4.74 -16.43
C ALA A 228 13.47 -4.13 -15.05
N PHE A 229 13.43 -4.94 -14.00
CA PHE A 229 13.79 -4.51 -12.65
C PHE A 229 15.24 -4.04 -12.62
N PRO A 230 15.53 -2.80 -12.15
CA PRO A 230 16.88 -2.24 -12.23
C PRO A 230 17.87 -2.95 -11.29
N ASP A 231 19.01 -3.38 -11.81
CA ASP A 231 20.06 -4.02 -11.00
C ASP A 231 20.63 -3.07 -9.94
N GLU A 232 20.69 -1.77 -10.24
CA GLU A 232 21.15 -0.75 -9.29
C GLU A 232 20.25 -0.66 -8.05
N VAL A 233 18.96 -1.01 -8.17
CA VAL A 233 18.05 -1.10 -7.00
C VAL A 233 18.43 -2.31 -6.15
N ILE A 234 18.74 -3.45 -6.76
CA ILE A 234 19.21 -4.65 -6.04
C ILE A 234 20.50 -4.33 -5.26
N GLU A 235 21.46 -3.65 -5.92
CA GLU A 235 22.73 -3.25 -5.30
C GLU A 235 22.52 -2.33 -4.10
N VAL A 236 21.65 -1.33 -4.22
CA VAL A 236 21.34 -0.39 -3.14
C VAL A 236 20.64 -1.11 -1.99
N MET A 237 19.67 -1.99 -2.28
CA MET A 237 19.01 -2.79 -1.25
C MET A 237 19.97 -3.74 -0.52
N ALA A 238 20.96 -4.28 -1.22
CA ALA A 238 21.97 -5.14 -0.62
C ALA A 238 22.93 -4.37 0.30
N SER A 239 23.40 -3.20 -0.17
CA SER A 239 24.49 -2.45 0.48
C SER A 239 24.04 -1.48 1.55
N GLU A 240 22.84 -0.87 1.44
CA GLU A 240 22.39 0.16 2.37
C GLU A 240 21.69 -0.47 3.61
N PRO A 241 22.22 -0.23 4.83
CA PRO A 241 21.68 -0.86 6.03
C PRO A 241 20.32 -0.30 6.46
N LYS A 242 19.95 0.90 6.03
CA LYS A 242 18.63 1.49 6.31
C LYS A 242 17.53 0.90 5.44
N ILE A 243 17.86 0.30 4.31
CA ILE A 243 16.86 -0.32 3.45
C ILE A 243 16.48 -1.69 4.00
N CYS A 244 15.22 -1.83 4.35
CA CYS A 244 14.66 -3.08 4.82
C CYS A 244 14.90 -4.18 3.78
N LYS A 245 15.31 -5.37 4.23
CA LYS A 245 15.46 -6.52 3.34
C LYS A 245 14.09 -7.13 3.06
N TYR A 246 13.27 -6.32 2.40
CA TYR A 246 11.88 -6.57 2.07
C TYR A 246 11.57 -5.96 0.69
N LEU A 247 10.90 -6.72 -0.16
CA LEU A 247 10.46 -6.26 -1.47
C LEU A 247 9.07 -6.80 -1.80
N ASP A 248 8.12 -5.88 -2.02
CA ASP A 248 6.79 -6.22 -2.52
C ASP A 248 6.78 -6.13 -4.05
N ILE A 249 6.65 -7.30 -4.69
CA ILE A 249 6.70 -7.45 -6.14
C ILE A 249 5.58 -8.39 -6.64
N PRO A 250 4.43 -7.84 -7.06
CA PRO A 250 3.30 -8.64 -7.51
C PRO A 250 3.58 -9.33 -8.85
N PHE A 251 3.80 -10.63 -8.84
CA PHE A 251 3.95 -11.43 -10.07
C PHE A 251 2.62 -11.68 -10.76
N GLN A 252 1.53 -11.76 -10.01
CA GLN A 252 0.16 -12.02 -10.42
C GLN A 252 -0.08 -13.47 -10.85
N HIS A 253 0.71 -14.00 -11.77
CA HIS A 253 0.69 -15.36 -12.25
C HIS A 253 2.09 -15.83 -12.69
N ILE A 254 2.22 -17.11 -13.13
CA ILE A 254 3.48 -17.66 -13.62
C ILE A 254 3.35 -18.36 -14.98
N SER A 255 2.17 -18.85 -15.36
CA SER A 255 1.95 -19.40 -16.69
C SER A 255 2.13 -18.34 -17.76
N ASP A 256 2.96 -18.59 -18.76
CA ASP A 256 3.21 -17.65 -19.85
C ASP A 256 1.93 -17.33 -20.64
N ALA A 257 1.01 -18.28 -20.75
CA ALA A 257 -0.29 -18.07 -21.36
C ALA A 257 -1.11 -17.02 -20.58
N GLN A 258 -1.17 -17.15 -19.26
CA GLN A 258 -1.89 -16.22 -18.39
C GLN A 258 -1.19 -14.86 -18.30
N LEU A 259 0.12 -14.82 -18.17
CA LEU A 259 0.90 -13.57 -18.18
C LEU A 259 0.67 -12.79 -19.47
N SER A 260 0.64 -13.47 -20.62
CA SER A 260 0.34 -12.86 -21.92
C SER A 260 -1.10 -12.33 -21.98
N ALA A 261 -2.09 -13.12 -21.53
CA ALA A 261 -3.49 -12.71 -21.50
C ALA A 261 -3.71 -11.51 -20.56
N MET A 262 -3.02 -11.47 -19.43
CA MET A 262 -3.00 -10.35 -18.47
C MET A 262 -2.21 -9.13 -19.00
N GLN A 263 -1.61 -9.19 -20.18
CA GLN A 263 -0.72 -8.16 -20.75
C GLN A 263 0.48 -7.84 -19.84
N ARG A 264 0.97 -8.81 -19.09
CA ARG A 264 2.20 -8.69 -18.31
C ARG A 264 3.41 -8.77 -19.27
N ARG A 265 4.42 -7.96 -18.97
CA ARG A 265 5.60 -7.80 -19.85
C ARG A 265 6.79 -8.65 -19.40
N HIS A 266 6.54 -9.79 -18.76
CA HIS A 266 7.55 -10.75 -18.35
C HIS A 266 7.04 -12.17 -18.56
N THR A 267 7.96 -13.10 -18.69
CA THR A 267 7.70 -14.54 -18.82
C THR A 267 7.96 -15.25 -17.50
N LYS A 268 7.58 -16.54 -17.43
CA LYS A 268 7.97 -17.46 -16.36
C LYS A 268 9.50 -17.46 -16.13
N ALA A 269 10.27 -17.55 -17.22
CA ALA A 269 11.73 -17.55 -17.15
C ALA A 269 12.28 -16.24 -16.55
N ASP A 270 11.72 -15.09 -16.94
CA ASP A 270 12.12 -13.79 -16.41
C ASP A 270 11.83 -13.67 -14.91
N ALA A 271 10.67 -14.19 -14.45
CA ALA A 271 10.29 -14.18 -13.03
C ALA A 271 11.29 -14.99 -12.18
N TYR A 272 11.60 -16.22 -12.56
CA TYR A 272 12.58 -17.05 -11.86
C TYR A 272 13.99 -16.44 -11.90
N ALA A 273 14.41 -15.88 -13.05
CA ALA A 273 15.69 -15.20 -13.18
C ALA A 273 15.80 -13.99 -12.25
N LEU A 274 14.75 -13.18 -12.17
CA LEU A 274 14.72 -12.02 -11.26
C LEU A 274 14.79 -12.46 -9.79
N ILE A 275 14.01 -13.45 -9.39
CA ILE A 275 14.03 -13.99 -8.02
C ILE A 275 15.42 -14.55 -7.68
N GLY A 276 16.06 -15.25 -8.62
CA GLY A 276 17.43 -15.74 -8.45
C GLY A 276 18.45 -14.63 -8.22
N ARG A 277 18.39 -13.54 -9.00
CA ARG A 277 19.25 -12.36 -8.82
C ARG A 277 19.01 -11.69 -7.47
N LEU A 278 17.73 -11.47 -7.09
CA LEU A 278 17.35 -10.86 -5.83
C LEU A 278 17.89 -11.65 -4.62
N ARG A 279 17.63 -12.95 -4.57
CA ARG A 279 18.08 -13.81 -3.46
C ARG A 279 19.59 -14.06 -3.46
N GLY A 280 20.20 -14.06 -4.65
CA GLY A 280 21.67 -14.17 -4.76
C GLY A 280 22.39 -12.93 -4.19
N ALA A 281 21.83 -11.74 -4.40
CA ALA A 281 22.41 -10.49 -3.90
C ALA A 281 21.99 -10.18 -2.45
N ILE A 282 20.81 -10.64 -2.02
CA ILE A 282 20.23 -10.34 -0.70
C ILE A 282 19.72 -11.66 -0.10
N PRO A 283 20.58 -12.45 0.57
CA PRO A 283 20.21 -13.79 1.04
C PRO A 283 19.05 -13.84 2.03
N ASP A 284 18.89 -12.80 2.85
CA ASP A 284 17.80 -12.70 3.85
C ASP A 284 16.61 -11.88 3.35
N LEU A 285 16.42 -11.73 2.03
CA LEU A 285 15.33 -10.95 1.46
C LEU A 285 13.97 -11.60 1.75
N ALA A 286 13.08 -10.87 2.39
CA ALA A 286 11.66 -11.20 2.44
C ALA A 286 10.99 -10.73 1.14
N LEU A 287 10.62 -11.68 0.29
CA LEU A 287 9.83 -11.42 -0.91
C LEU A 287 8.34 -11.50 -0.58
N ARG A 288 7.66 -10.38 -0.81
CA ARG A 288 6.20 -10.32 -0.81
C ARG A 288 5.69 -10.34 -2.25
N THR A 289 4.65 -11.12 -2.49
CA THR A 289 3.99 -11.15 -3.79
C THR A 289 2.47 -11.12 -3.66
N THR A 290 1.84 -10.75 -4.75
CA THR A 290 0.40 -10.88 -4.95
C THR A 290 0.16 -11.74 -6.18
N LEU A 291 -0.76 -12.69 -6.05
CA LEU A 291 -1.20 -13.58 -7.12
C LEU A 291 -2.69 -13.32 -7.43
N LEU A 292 -3.06 -13.55 -8.68
CA LEU A 292 -4.42 -13.43 -9.19
C LEU A 292 -4.82 -14.75 -9.82
N VAL A 293 -5.86 -15.38 -9.31
CA VAL A 293 -6.38 -16.67 -9.79
C VAL A 293 -7.76 -16.52 -10.42
N GLY A 294 -8.12 -17.44 -11.31
CA GLY A 294 -9.41 -17.40 -11.98
C GLY A 294 -9.53 -16.31 -13.04
N TYR A 295 -8.42 -15.82 -13.55
CA TYR A 295 -8.43 -14.88 -14.68
C TYR A 295 -9.02 -15.56 -15.94
N PRO A 296 -9.71 -14.83 -16.83
CA PRO A 296 -10.34 -15.41 -18.02
C PRO A 296 -9.41 -16.34 -18.80
N GLY A 297 -9.88 -17.57 -19.03
CA GLY A 297 -9.14 -18.61 -19.73
C GLY A 297 -8.11 -19.38 -18.90
N GLU A 298 -7.98 -19.13 -17.60
CA GLU A 298 -7.08 -19.89 -16.73
C GLU A 298 -7.50 -21.35 -16.62
N THR A 299 -6.63 -22.24 -17.12
CA THR A 299 -6.85 -23.68 -17.10
C THR A 299 -6.37 -24.32 -15.78
N GLN A 300 -6.71 -25.58 -15.57
CA GLN A 300 -6.18 -26.36 -14.45
C GLN A 300 -4.65 -26.55 -14.56
N ALA A 301 -4.10 -26.61 -15.77
CA ALA A 301 -2.66 -26.70 -15.97
C ALA A 301 -1.94 -25.38 -15.59
N ASP A 302 -2.50 -24.24 -15.98
CA ASP A 302 -1.98 -22.93 -15.58
C ASP A 302 -1.97 -22.76 -14.06
N PHE A 303 -3.06 -23.16 -13.39
CA PHE A 303 -3.15 -23.13 -11.94
C PHE A 303 -2.15 -24.08 -11.26
N ALA A 304 -1.94 -25.28 -11.81
CA ALA A 304 -0.94 -26.20 -11.28
C ALA A 304 0.50 -25.64 -11.40
N GLU A 305 0.80 -24.92 -12.48
CA GLU A 305 2.08 -24.20 -12.61
C GLU A 305 2.21 -23.09 -11.53
N LEU A 306 1.12 -22.40 -11.21
CA LEU A 306 1.11 -21.38 -10.18
C LEU A 306 1.36 -21.97 -8.78
N GLU A 307 0.71 -23.09 -8.45
CA GLU A 307 0.98 -23.82 -7.21
C GLU A 307 2.45 -24.27 -7.12
N GLN A 308 2.99 -24.79 -8.23
CA GLN A 308 4.40 -25.22 -8.27
C GLN A 308 5.33 -24.02 -8.07
N PHE A 309 5.03 -22.86 -8.65
CA PHE A 309 5.79 -21.64 -8.45
C PHE A 309 5.82 -21.20 -6.97
N VAL A 310 4.70 -21.29 -6.27
CA VAL A 310 4.64 -20.99 -4.82
C VAL A 310 5.50 -21.98 -4.02
N ARG A 311 5.46 -23.28 -4.39
CA ARG A 311 6.29 -24.32 -3.74
C ARG A 311 7.79 -24.10 -3.97
N ASP A 312 8.17 -23.72 -5.18
CA ASP A 312 9.58 -23.52 -5.57
C ASP A 312 10.17 -22.26 -4.93
N VAL A 313 9.43 -21.15 -5.00
CA VAL A 313 9.92 -19.85 -4.53
C VAL A 313 9.80 -19.71 -3.02
N ARG A 314 8.74 -20.28 -2.41
CA ARG A 314 8.52 -20.19 -0.94
C ARG A 314 8.53 -18.76 -0.43
N PHE A 315 7.65 -17.94 -0.99
CA PHE A 315 7.54 -16.54 -0.63
C PHE A 315 7.39 -16.35 0.88
N GLU A 316 8.09 -15.35 1.42
CA GLU A 316 7.98 -15.00 2.84
C GLU A 316 6.61 -14.39 3.13
N ARG A 317 6.05 -13.64 2.18
CA ARG A 317 4.71 -13.06 2.27
C ARG A 317 3.98 -13.22 0.93
N LEU A 318 2.72 -13.65 0.98
CA LEU A 318 1.93 -13.84 -0.21
C LEU A 318 0.47 -13.51 0.08
N GLY A 319 -0.14 -12.73 -0.81
CA GLY A 319 -1.57 -12.57 -0.91
C GLY A 319 -2.06 -13.12 -2.25
N VAL A 320 -3.25 -13.72 -2.25
CA VAL A 320 -3.91 -14.19 -3.47
C VAL A 320 -5.33 -13.65 -3.53
N PHE A 321 -5.76 -13.25 -4.73
CA PHE A 321 -7.09 -12.72 -4.99
C PHE A 321 -7.75 -13.49 -6.12
N ALA A 322 -9.06 -13.69 -6.00
CA ALA A 322 -9.88 -14.10 -7.13
C ALA A 322 -9.98 -12.96 -8.14
N TYR A 323 -9.97 -13.28 -9.43
CA TYR A 323 -10.24 -12.28 -10.45
C TYR A 323 -11.65 -11.72 -10.29
N SER A 324 -11.73 -10.40 -10.25
CA SER A 324 -12.97 -9.62 -10.31
C SER A 324 -12.93 -8.77 -11.58
N GLU A 325 -13.99 -8.83 -12.38
CA GLU A 325 -14.10 -8.04 -13.58
C GLU A 325 -14.25 -6.55 -13.22
N GLU A 326 -13.38 -5.73 -13.79
CA GLU A 326 -13.40 -4.28 -13.60
C GLU A 326 -13.77 -3.58 -14.91
N GLU A 327 -14.87 -2.86 -14.90
CA GLU A 327 -15.41 -2.12 -16.05
C GLU A 327 -14.35 -1.22 -16.70
N GLY A 328 -14.38 -1.14 -18.03
CA GLY A 328 -13.45 -0.32 -18.80
C GLY A 328 -12.05 -0.89 -18.98
N THR A 329 -11.71 -1.98 -18.27
CA THR A 329 -10.42 -2.66 -18.46
C THR A 329 -10.38 -3.46 -19.77
N TYR A 330 -9.17 -3.79 -20.21
CA TYR A 330 -9.00 -4.66 -21.39
C TYR A 330 -9.69 -6.01 -21.20
N SER A 331 -9.57 -6.62 -20.03
CA SER A 331 -10.17 -7.92 -19.74
C SER A 331 -11.69 -7.88 -19.87
N ALA A 332 -12.34 -6.91 -19.24
CA ALA A 332 -13.79 -6.75 -19.31
C ALA A 332 -14.31 -6.48 -20.74
N GLN A 333 -13.50 -5.82 -21.58
CA GLN A 333 -13.92 -5.48 -22.96
C GLN A 333 -13.63 -6.58 -23.98
N LYS A 334 -12.63 -7.43 -23.75
CA LYS A 334 -12.06 -8.33 -24.78
C LYS A 334 -12.09 -9.80 -24.40
N LEU A 335 -12.22 -10.12 -23.14
CA LEU A 335 -12.21 -11.50 -22.64
C LEU A 335 -13.57 -11.83 -22.03
N GLN A 336 -13.93 -13.08 -22.07
CA GLN A 336 -15.09 -13.58 -21.35
C GLN A 336 -14.64 -14.22 -20.07
N ASP A 337 -15.17 -13.79 -18.93
CA ASP A 337 -14.95 -14.46 -17.63
C ASP A 337 -15.65 -15.82 -17.66
N ASN A 338 -14.88 -16.85 -17.91
CA ASN A 338 -15.34 -18.23 -18.12
C ASN A 338 -14.88 -19.16 -16.99
N VAL A 339 -14.29 -18.63 -15.91
CA VAL A 339 -13.90 -19.41 -14.76
C VAL A 339 -15.00 -19.26 -13.69
N PRO A 340 -15.70 -20.35 -13.29
CA PRO A 340 -16.75 -20.28 -12.27
C PRO A 340 -16.24 -19.72 -10.95
N GLU A 341 -17.07 -18.99 -10.23
CA GLU A 341 -16.71 -18.33 -8.97
C GLU A 341 -16.24 -19.35 -7.92
N GLU A 342 -16.90 -20.51 -7.82
CA GLU A 342 -16.50 -21.58 -6.92
C GLU A 342 -15.09 -22.09 -7.22
N VAL A 343 -14.68 -22.13 -8.50
CA VAL A 343 -13.34 -22.53 -8.91
C VAL A 343 -12.33 -21.48 -8.51
N LYS A 344 -12.66 -20.19 -8.67
CA LYS A 344 -11.79 -19.08 -8.23
C LYS A 344 -11.55 -19.15 -6.72
N GLN A 345 -12.60 -19.32 -5.93
CA GLN A 345 -12.49 -19.43 -4.47
C GLN A 345 -11.70 -20.66 -4.04
N GLN A 346 -11.94 -21.82 -4.63
CA GLN A 346 -11.13 -23.03 -4.38
C GLN A 346 -9.65 -22.83 -4.67
N ARG A 347 -9.32 -22.09 -5.74
CA ARG A 347 -7.91 -21.74 -6.08
C ARG A 347 -7.29 -20.81 -5.06
N VAL A 348 -8.04 -19.81 -4.58
CA VAL A 348 -7.60 -18.94 -3.47
C VAL A 348 -7.29 -19.77 -2.23
N GLU A 349 -8.23 -20.61 -1.80
CA GLU A 349 -8.06 -21.46 -0.60
C GLU A 349 -6.84 -22.39 -0.71
N ARG A 350 -6.63 -23.00 -1.88
CA ARG A 350 -5.47 -23.90 -2.10
C ARG A 350 -4.14 -23.16 -2.02
N ILE A 351 -4.01 -21.98 -2.64
CA ILE A 351 -2.79 -21.17 -2.56
C ILE A 351 -2.57 -20.70 -1.13
N MET A 352 -3.62 -20.26 -0.43
CA MET A 352 -3.50 -19.79 0.96
C MET A 352 -3.13 -20.92 1.92
N ALA A 353 -3.68 -22.11 1.75
CA ALA A 353 -3.30 -23.27 2.55
C ALA A 353 -1.82 -23.63 2.36
N LEU A 354 -1.35 -23.64 1.11
CA LEU A 354 0.06 -23.85 0.80
C LEU A 354 0.96 -22.75 1.39
N GLN A 355 0.54 -21.49 1.27
CA GLN A 355 1.30 -20.37 1.83
C GLN A 355 1.34 -20.41 3.36
N ASN A 356 0.28 -20.88 4.01
CA ASN A 356 0.25 -21.03 5.47
C ASN A 356 1.34 -22.00 5.94
N GLU A 357 1.47 -23.17 5.29
CA GLU A 357 2.54 -24.14 5.59
C GLU A 357 3.93 -23.50 5.39
N ILE A 358 4.14 -22.80 4.28
CA ILE A 358 5.40 -22.11 3.96
C ILE A 358 5.71 -21.03 4.99
N SER A 359 4.71 -20.25 5.38
CA SER A 359 4.85 -19.17 6.36
C SER A 359 5.29 -19.72 7.73
N LEU A 360 4.62 -20.78 8.20
CA LEU A 360 4.99 -21.45 9.46
C LEU A 360 6.45 -21.96 9.42
N GLU A 361 6.85 -22.64 8.34
CA GLU A 361 8.24 -23.12 8.23
C GLU A 361 9.25 -21.98 8.19
N ASN A 362 8.96 -20.88 7.47
CA ASN A 362 9.83 -19.72 7.45
C ASN A 362 9.93 -19.06 8.83
N ASN A 363 8.82 -18.98 9.57
CA ASN A 363 8.77 -18.42 10.91
C ASN A 363 9.52 -19.31 11.91
N LEU A 364 9.38 -20.63 11.85
CA LEU A 364 10.10 -21.57 12.71
C LEU A 364 11.62 -21.45 12.56
N ARG A 365 12.14 -21.12 11.37
CA ARG A 365 13.59 -20.87 11.13
C ARG A 365 14.10 -19.62 11.84
N ARG A 366 13.21 -18.72 12.25
CA ARG A 366 13.54 -17.49 12.98
C ARG A 366 13.62 -17.71 14.49
N VAL A 367 13.04 -18.79 15.02
CA VAL A 367 13.08 -19.11 16.45
C VAL A 367 14.53 -19.25 16.94
N GLY A 368 14.83 -18.62 18.06
CA GLY A 368 16.18 -18.53 18.64
C GLY A 368 17.04 -17.37 18.12
N ARG A 369 16.63 -16.69 17.02
CA ARG A 369 17.32 -15.50 16.52
C ARG A 369 16.98 -14.28 17.37
N THR A 370 17.88 -13.31 17.38
CA THR A 370 17.62 -11.96 17.91
C THR A 370 17.48 -11.02 16.74
N GLU A 371 16.34 -10.33 16.67
CA GLU A 371 16.02 -9.43 15.58
C GLU A 371 15.70 -8.03 16.09
N ARG A 372 16.02 -7.03 15.29
CA ARG A 372 15.68 -5.63 15.57
C ARG A 372 14.21 -5.40 15.26
N VAL A 373 13.45 -4.96 16.26
CA VAL A 373 11.99 -4.78 16.20
C VAL A 373 11.60 -3.34 16.48
N LEU A 374 10.77 -2.75 15.63
CA LEU A 374 10.12 -1.48 15.85
C LEU A 374 8.78 -1.72 16.55
N ILE A 375 8.56 -1.09 17.72
CA ILE A 375 7.29 -1.23 18.45
C ILE A 375 6.25 -0.31 17.86
N ASP A 376 5.16 -0.88 17.35
CA ASP A 376 4.06 -0.14 16.73
C ASP A 376 2.95 0.22 17.73
N SER A 377 2.59 -0.72 18.61
CA SER A 377 1.48 -0.52 19.53
C SER A 377 1.61 -1.36 20.82
N ARG A 378 0.61 -1.22 21.67
CA ARG A 378 0.33 -2.16 22.77
C ARG A 378 -1.12 -2.61 22.64
N GLN A 379 -1.31 -3.92 22.65
CA GLN A 379 -2.63 -4.55 22.59
C GLN A 379 -2.76 -5.52 23.79
N GLY A 380 -3.59 -5.16 24.75
CA GLY A 380 -3.76 -5.93 25.97
C GLY A 380 -2.43 -6.15 26.72
N ASP A 381 -2.06 -7.41 26.85
CA ASP A 381 -0.87 -7.86 27.57
C ASP A 381 0.40 -7.97 26.71
N TYR A 382 0.32 -7.52 25.44
CA TYR A 382 1.43 -7.58 24.51
C TYR A 382 1.79 -6.21 23.95
N TYR A 383 3.08 -5.98 23.74
CA TYR A 383 3.57 -5.01 22.77
C TYR A 383 3.59 -5.70 21.41
N VAL A 384 3.13 -4.97 20.41
CA VAL A 384 3.09 -5.40 19.01
C VAL A 384 4.18 -4.63 18.27
N GLY A 385 5.02 -5.34 17.55
CA GLY A 385 6.09 -4.75 16.77
C GLY A 385 6.33 -5.49 15.46
N ARG A 386 7.21 -4.93 14.64
CA ARG A 386 7.59 -5.50 13.35
C ARG A 386 9.10 -5.55 13.18
N THR A 387 9.54 -6.48 12.36
CA THR A 387 10.92 -6.56 11.91
C THR A 387 11.12 -5.85 10.57
N GLN A 388 12.36 -5.77 10.09
CA GLN A 388 12.62 -5.26 8.74
C GLN A 388 11.98 -6.09 7.63
N TYR A 389 11.52 -7.29 7.92
CA TYR A 389 10.92 -8.24 6.97
C TYR A 389 9.40 -8.14 6.90
N ASP A 390 8.80 -7.19 7.63
CA ASP A 390 7.35 -7.11 7.81
C ASP A 390 6.86 -5.68 7.65
N SER A 391 5.88 -5.46 6.77
CA SER A 391 5.25 -4.17 6.54
C SER A 391 4.06 -3.97 7.49
N PRO A 392 3.80 -2.74 7.96
CA PRO A 392 2.62 -2.49 8.79
C PRO A 392 1.33 -2.85 8.07
N GLU A 393 0.33 -3.30 8.84
CA GLU A 393 -1.06 -3.54 8.42
C GLU A 393 -1.29 -4.71 7.46
N VAL A 394 -0.26 -5.23 6.81
CA VAL A 394 -0.41 -6.26 5.74
C VAL A 394 0.41 -7.53 5.96
N ASP A 395 1.41 -7.50 6.86
CA ASP A 395 2.27 -8.65 7.14
C ASP A 395 2.17 -9.06 8.60
N GLN A 396 2.98 -10.03 9.00
CA GLN A 396 2.99 -10.57 10.35
C GLN A 396 3.54 -9.60 11.39
N GLU A 397 3.18 -9.86 12.64
CA GLU A 397 3.60 -9.10 13.81
C GLU A 397 4.52 -9.95 14.72
N ILE A 398 5.24 -9.26 15.59
CA ILE A 398 5.93 -9.90 16.72
C ILE A 398 5.28 -9.45 18.02
N LEU A 399 4.83 -10.41 18.82
CA LEU A 399 4.14 -10.21 20.09
C LEU A 399 5.12 -10.37 21.24
N ILE A 400 5.26 -9.32 22.07
CA ILE A 400 6.22 -9.26 23.18
C ILE A 400 5.45 -9.05 24.48
N PRO A 401 5.52 -9.94 25.49
CA PRO A 401 4.79 -9.80 26.74
C PRO A 401 5.10 -8.47 27.45
N ALA A 402 4.06 -7.70 27.79
CA ALA A 402 4.21 -6.40 28.45
C ALA A 402 4.54 -6.51 29.94
N SER A 403 4.43 -7.71 30.53
CA SER A 403 4.76 -7.99 31.94
C SER A 403 6.26 -8.00 32.24
N GLU A 404 7.09 -8.23 31.23
CA GLU A 404 8.53 -8.43 31.45
C GLU A 404 9.32 -7.11 31.42
N LYS A 405 8.96 -6.20 30.52
CA LYS A 405 9.69 -4.93 30.33
C LYS A 405 8.78 -3.86 29.71
N ARG A 406 8.93 -2.62 30.20
CA ARG A 406 8.27 -1.48 29.56
C ARG A 406 8.97 -1.10 28.26
N LEU A 407 8.27 -1.25 27.12
CA LEU A 407 8.72 -0.80 25.79
C LEU A 407 7.98 0.47 25.40
N LEU A 408 8.63 1.27 24.57
CA LEU A 408 8.07 2.54 24.08
C LEU A 408 7.71 2.42 22.60
N ARG A 409 6.51 2.84 22.26
CA ARG A 409 6.06 2.93 20.87
C ARG A 409 7.01 3.80 20.03
N GLY A 410 7.28 3.38 18.79
CA GLY A 410 8.19 4.08 17.88
C GLY A 410 9.66 3.95 18.22
N ARG A 411 10.03 3.01 19.12
CA ARG A 411 11.42 2.71 19.45
C ARG A 411 11.79 1.31 18.98
N PHE A 412 13.07 1.16 18.66
CA PHE A 412 13.66 -0.12 18.28
C PHE A 412 14.19 -0.85 19.50
N TYR A 413 14.00 -2.15 19.50
CA TYR A 413 14.54 -3.07 20.51
C TYR A 413 15.04 -4.33 19.83
N ASP A 414 16.10 -4.92 20.39
CA ASP A 414 16.51 -6.26 20.04
C ASP A 414 15.60 -7.26 20.77
N VAL A 415 14.96 -8.13 20.01
CA VAL A 415 13.97 -9.11 20.50
C VAL A 415 14.43 -10.49 20.10
N ARG A 416 14.56 -11.38 21.09
CA ARG A 416 14.80 -12.79 20.83
C ARG A 416 13.47 -13.47 20.53
N ILE A 417 13.41 -14.16 19.39
CA ILE A 417 12.25 -14.93 18.98
C ILE A 417 12.22 -16.24 19.78
N ASP A 418 11.17 -16.48 20.54
CA ASP A 418 11.01 -17.67 21.38
C ASP A 418 10.14 -18.74 20.74
N SER A 419 9.09 -18.34 20.02
CA SER A 419 8.20 -19.24 19.29
C SER A 419 7.58 -18.56 18.07
N ALA A 420 6.94 -19.35 17.24
CA ALA A 420 6.31 -18.91 16.01
C ALA A 420 4.94 -19.57 15.83
N ALA A 421 4.01 -18.84 15.23
CA ALA A 421 2.76 -19.32 14.67
C ALA A 421 2.78 -19.14 13.15
N ASP A 422 1.68 -19.46 12.49
CA ASP A 422 1.56 -19.41 11.03
C ASP A 422 1.84 -18.01 10.49
N TYR A 423 1.35 -16.97 11.18
CA TYR A 423 1.48 -15.58 10.77
C TYR A 423 2.17 -14.67 11.79
N ASP A 424 2.38 -15.13 13.04
CA ASP A 424 2.97 -14.28 14.08
C ASP A 424 4.18 -14.92 14.74
N LEU A 425 5.01 -14.06 15.30
CA LEU A 425 6.15 -14.43 16.12
C LEU A 425 5.92 -14.01 17.57
N TYR A 426 6.48 -14.77 18.48
CA TYR A 426 6.49 -14.44 19.91
C TYR A 426 7.92 -14.32 20.38
N GLY A 427 8.21 -13.27 21.15
CA GLY A 427 9.58 -13.05 21.59
C GLY A 427 9.66 -12.19 22.83
N ARG A 428 10.87 -12.02 23.33
CA ARG A 428 11.19 -11.21 24.50
C ARG A 428 12.27 -10.18 24.17
N ALA A 429 12.09 -8.96 24.66
CA ALA A 429 13.12 -7.93 24.51
C ALA A 429 14.42 -8.37 25.20
N ALA A 430 15.51 -8.39 24.44
CA ALA A 430 16.83 -8.72 24.99
C ALA A 430 17.22 -7.72 26.08
N GLY A 431 17.90 -8.21 27.12
CA GLY A 431 18.16 -7.45 28.32
C GLY A 431 19.10 -6.26 28.14
N LYS A 432 18.77 -5.18 28.68
CA LYS A 432 19.34 -4.27 29.67
C LYS A 432 18.29 -3.29 30.11
#